data_bf21a256cc8f5d220e009ca809df3973
#
_entry.id   bf21a256cc8f5d220e009ca809df3973
#
_cell.length_a   1.000
_cell.length_b   1.000
_cell.length_c   1.000
_cell.angle_alpha   90.00
_cell.angle_beta   90.00
_cell.angle_gamma   90.00
#
_symmetry.space_group_name_H-M   'P 1'
#
loop_
_entity.id
_entity.type
_entity.pdbx_description
1 polymer ?
#
loop_
_entity_poly.entity_id
_entity_poly.type
_entity_poly.pdbx_seq_one_letter_code
_entity_poly.pdbx_strand_id
1 'polypeptide(L)'
;PVDAHFRTAAANVYAIGGSEASAALMGVPLARTTIAIYALSSFLAGLAGVVFSLYTSAGYSLNALGVELDAIAAVVIGGTLLTGGYGFVAGTFIGVMLQGLVQTYIVFDGTLSSWWTKIVVGALLFMFIVLQRLVFRAGPRRTLKPWT
;
A
#
# COMPACT_ATOMS: atom_id res chain seq x y z
N PRO A 1 -19.20 12.75 18.63
CA PRO A 1 -18.47 13.51 17.64
C PRO A 1 -17.77 12.56 16.67
N VAL A 2 -17.88 12.90 15.39
CA VAL A 2 -17.44 12.10 14.25
C VAL A 2 -15.94 11.78 14.32
N ASP A 3 -15.14 12.73 14.80
CA ASP A 3 -13.68 12.60 14.92
C ASP A 3 -13.21 11.43 15.81
N ALA A 4 -13.96 11.11 16.87
CA ALA A 4 -13.61 10.00 17.75
C ALA A 4 -13.80 8.65 17.06
N HIS A 5 -14.84 8.50 16.24
CA HIS A 5 -15.07 7.27 15.48
C HIS A 5 -14.01 7.04 14.41
N PHE A 6 -13.58 8.09 13.69
CA PHE A 6 -12.51 7.98 12.71
C PHE A 6 -11.17 7.63 13.35
N ARG A 7 -10.84 8.23 14.48
CA ARG A 7 -9.62 7.92 15.23
C ARG A 7 -9.60 6.48 15.73
N THR A 8 -10.73 5.99 16.24
CA THR A 8 -10.86 4.62 16.71
C THR A 8 -10.76 3.63 15.54
N ALA A 9 -11.42 3.92 14.41
CA ALA A 9 -11.34 3.08 13.22
C ALA A 9 -9.90 2.99 12.70
N ALA A 10 -9.19 4.13 12.58
CA ALA A 10 -7.79 4.14 12.17
C ALA A 10 -6.90 3.36 13.15
N ALA A 11 -7.06 3.55 14.45
CA ALA A 11 -6.32 2.82 15.47
C ALA A 11 -6.54 1.30 15.37
N ASN A 12 -7.78 0.86 15.14
CA ASN A 12 -8.11 -0.55 14.94
C ASN A 12 -7.43 -1.15 13.70
N VAL A 13 -7.37 -0.40 12.59
CA VAL A 13 -6.67 -0.82 11.36
C VAL A 13 -5.19 -1.05 11.62
N TYR A 14 -4.51 -0.13 12.30
CA TYR A 14 -3.10 -0.28 12.65
C TYR A 14 -2.87 -1.42 13.66
N ALA A 15 -3.76 -1.60 14.64
CA ALA A 15 -3.66 -2.67 15.61
C ALA A 15 -3.75 -4.07 14.94
N ILE A 16 -4.71 -4.24 14.02
CA ILE A 16 -4.88 -5.49 13.25
C ILE A 16 -3.65 -5.73 12.37
N GLY A 17 -3.16 -4.69 11.67
CA GLY A 17 -1.98 -4.77 10.82
C GLY A 17 -0.69 -5.12 11.58
N GLY A 18 -0.59 -4.74 12.87
CA GLY A 18 0.55 -5.07 13.71
C GLY A 18 0.53 -6.50 14.25
N SER A 19 -0.60 -6.94 14.79
CA SER A 19 -0.82 -8.30 15.28
C SER A 19 -2.32 -8.53 15.48
N GLU A 20 -2.88 -9.39 14.66
CA GLU A 20 -4.30 -9.76 14.72
C GLU A 20 -4.66 -10.41 16.07
N ALA A 21 -3.78 -11.30 16.58
CA ALA A 21 -3.99 -11.96 17.85
C ALA A 21 -4.00 -10.95 19.02
N SER A 22 -3.07 -10.01 19.04
CA SER A 22 -3.02 -8.97 20.06
C SER A 22 -4.21 -8.02 19.98
N ALA A 23 -4.64 -7.66 18.78
CA ALA A 23 -5.83 -6.84 18.56
C ALA A 23 -7.10 -7.53 19.06
N ALA A 24 -7.23 -8.84 18.84
CA ALA A 24 -8.34 -9.64 19.38
C ALA A 24 -8.39 -9.61 20.90
N LEU A 25 -7.24 -9.77 21.56
CA LEU A 25 -7.13 -9.74 23.03
C LEU A 25 -7.47 -8.36 23.62
N MET A 26 -7.23 -7.28 22.85
CA MET A 26 -7.61 -5.92 23.23
C MET A 26 -9.09 -5.58 22.98
N GLY A 27 -9.88 -6.56 22.48
CA GLY A 27 -11.32 -6.38 22.24
C GLY A 27 -11.64 -5.62 20.94
N VAL A 28 -10.69 -5.52 19.99
CA VAL A 28 -10.94 -4.93 18.68
C VAL A 28 -11.91 -5.82 17.89
N PRO A 29 -13.01 -5.28 17.32
CA PRO A 29 -13.97 -6.05 16.53
C PRO A 29 -13.39 -6.39 15.16
N LEU A 30 -12.55 -7.46 15.09
CA LEU A 30 -11.79 -7.86 13.91
C LEU A 30 -12.66 -7.96 12.65
N ALA A 31 -13.75 -8.74 12.71
CA ALA A 31 -14.61 -8.98 11.55
C ALA A 31 -15.21 -7.67 10.98
N ARG A 32 -15.72 -6.79 11.83
CA ARG A 32 -16.29 -5.52 11.39
C ARG A 32 -15.25 -4.58 10.78
N THR A 33 -14.07 -4.50 11.41
CA THR A 33 -12.98 -3.66 10.92
C THR A 33 -12.46 -4.18 9.58
N THR A 34 -12.27 -5.49 9.44
CA THR A 34 -11.81 -6.10 8.19
C THR A 34 -12.81 -5.90 7.05
N ILE A 35 -14.10 -6.12 7.31
CA ILE A 35 -15.16 -5.87 6.32
C ILE A 35 -15.16 -4.40 5.89
N ALA A 36 -15.01 -3.46 6.81
CA ALA A 36 -14.97 -2.03 6.51
C ALA A 36 -13.75 -1.66 5.65
N ILE A 37 -12.59 -2.24 5.91
CA ILE A 37 -11.36 -2.03 5.12
C ILE A 37 -11.59 -2.51 3.67
N TYR A 38 -12.08 -3.73 3.50
CA TYR A 38 -12.31 -4.28 2.16
C TYR A 38 -13.42 -3.55 1.42
N ALA A 39 -14.50 -3.15 2.11
CA ALA A 39 -15.58 -2.36 1.52
C ALA A 39 -15.08 -1.01 1.01
N LEU A 40 -14.28 -0.30 1.81
CA LEU A 40 -13.69 0.97 1.42
C LEU A 40 -12.71 0.81 0.25
N SER A 41 -11.84 -0.21 0.31
CA SER A 41 -10.89 -0.51 -0.75
C SER A 41 -11.60 -0.81 -2.08
N SER A 42 -12.63 -1.66 -2.05
CA SER A 42 -13.42 -2.02 -3.23
C SER A 42 -14.18 -0.82 -3.80
N PHE A 43 -14.71 0.04 -2.94
CA PHE A 43 -15.39 1.27 -3.35
C PHE A 43 -14.42 2.22 -4.07
N LEU A 44 -13.24 2.44 -3.51
CA LEU A 44 -12.22 3.29 -4.13
C LEU A 44 -11.69 2.70 -5.44
N ALA A 45 -11.51 1.37 -5.50
CA ALA A 45 -11.12 0.68 -6.72
C ALA A 45 -12.19 0.83 -7.83
N GLY A 46 -13.48 0.72 -7.46
CA GLY A 46 -14.58 0.96 -8.39
C GLY A 46 -14.60 2.39 -8.92
N LEU A 47 -14.40 3.37 -8.06
CA LEU A 47 -14.28 4.78 -8.48
C LEU A 47 -13.10 4.99 -9.43
N ALA A 48 -11.93 4.41 -9.12
CA ALA A 48 -10.75 4.48 -9.98
C ALA A 48 -11.03 3.86 -11.36
N GLY A 49 -11.75 2.73 -11.40
CA GLY A 49 -12.15 2.09 -12.65
C GLY A 49 -13.08 2.98 -13.51
N VAL A 50 -14.04 3.67 -12.89
CA VAL A 50 -14.92 4.61 -13.59
C VAL A 50 -14.12 5.79 -14.16
N VAL A 51 -13.25 6.40 -13.35
CA VAL A 51 -12.39 7.51 -13.80
C VAL A 51 -11.48 7.07 -14.96
N PHE A 52 -10.89 5.87 -14.84
CA PHE A 52 -10.04 5.32 -15.89
C PHE A 52 -10.80 5.07 -17.20
N SER A 53 -12.02 4.51 -17.11
CA SER A 53 -12.88 4.28 -18.27
C SER A 53 -13.26 5.58 -18.97
N LEU A 54 -13.54 6.64 -18.20
CA LEU A 54 -13.82 7.96 -18.74
C LEU A 54 -12.59 8.59 -19.40
N TYR A 55 -11.42 8.44 -18.77
CA TYR A 55 -10.15 8.96 -19.28
C TYR A 55 -9.73 8.30 -20.61
N THR A 56 -9.88 6.97 -20.70
CA THR A 56 -9.51 6.21 -21.91
C THR A 56 -10.61 6.19 -22.96
N SER A 57 -11.83 6.63 -22.62
CA SER A 57 -13.04 6.51 -23.45
C SER A 57 -13.28 5.08 -23.97
N ALA A 58 -12.78 4.09 -23.24
CA ALA A 58 -12.83 2.68 -23.61
C ALA A 58 -13.04 1.78 -22.37
N GLY A 59 -13.90 0.80 -22.49
CA GLY A 59 -14.13 -0.25 -21.51
C GLY A 59 -13.43 -1.56 -21.90
N TYR A 60 -12.11 -1.61 -21.82
CA TYR A 60 -11.35 -2.82 -22.15
C TYR A 60 -10.94 -3.57 -20.88
N SER A 61 -11.46 -4.78 -20.71
CA SER A 61 -11.32 -5.57 -19.49
C SER A 61 -9.87 -5.97 -19.15
N LEU A 62 -8.98 -6.04 -20.15
CA LEU A 62 -7.57 -6.42 -19.95
C LEU A 62 -6.65 -5.22 -19.65
N ASN A 63 -7.16 -4.01 -19.67
CA ASN A 63 -6.36 -2.80 -19.45
C ASN A 63 -5.79 -2.68 -18.03
N ALA A 64 -6.44 -3.34 -17.07
CA ALA A 64 -6.05 -3.29 -15.65
C ALA A 64 -5.14 -4.45 -15.21
N LEU A 65 -4.68 -5.29 -16.14
CA LEU A 65 -3.76 -6.39 -15.79
C LEU A 65 -2.41 -5.86 -15.30
N GLY A 66 -2.09 -6.17 -14.04
CA GLY A 66 -0.84 -5.78 -13.38
C GLY A 66 -0.91 -4.46 -12.62
N VAL A 67 -2.03 -3.72 -12.66
CA VAL A 67 -2.23 -2.51 -11.86
C VAL A 67 -2.18 -2.80 -10.36
N GLU A 68 -2.53 -4.02 -9.95
CA GLU A 68 -2.38 -4.48 -8.58
C GLU A 68 -0.92 -4.42 -8.11
N LEU A 69 0.03 -4.83 -8.96
CA LEU A 69 1.46 -4.77 -8.64
C LEU A 69 1.96 -3.32 -8.60
N ASP A 70 1.47 -2.48 -9.49
CA ASP A 70 1.77 -1.06 -9.52
C ASP A 70 1.27 -0.37 -8.24
N ALA A 71 0.05 -0.69 -7.79
CA ALA A 71 -0.50 -0.16 -6.55
C ALA A 71 0.32 -0.59 -5.32
N ILE A 72 0.71 -1.87 -5.25
CA ILE A 72 1.58 -2.38 -4.17
C ILE A 72 2.93 -1.66 -4.20
N ALA A 73 3.54 -1.53 -5.38
CA ALA A 73 4.81 -0.84 -5.53
C ALA A 73 4.73 0.61 -5.05
N ALA A 74 3.70 1.36 -5.44
CA ALA A 74 3.49 2.73 -5.01
C ALA A 74 3.38 2.87 -3.49
N VAL A 75 2.64 1.97 -2.84
CA VAL A 75 2.44 1.95 -1.38
C VAL A 75 3.75 1.62 -0.66
N VAL A 76 4.54 0.66 -1.18
CA VAL A 76 5.83 0.25 -0.60
C VAL A 76 6.89 1.33 -0.77
N ILE A 77 6.97 1.96 -1.95
CA ILE A 77 7.83 3.13 -2.23
C ILE A 77 7.45 4.28 -1.29
N GLY A 78 6.16 4.45 -1.01
CA GLY A 78 5.64 5.42 -0.05
C GLY A 78 5.99 5.13 1.42
N GLY A 79 6.70 4.03 1.71
CA GLY A 79 7.21 3.69 3.05
C GLY A 79 6.23 2.89 3.91
N THR A 80 5.16 2.34 3.34
CA THR A 80 4.27 1.42 4.04
C THR A 80 4.90 0.03 4.12
N LEU A 81 4.88 -0.58 5.31
CA LEU A 81 5.42 -1.92 5.52
C LEU A 81 4.46 -3.00 5.00
N LEU A 82 4.99 -3.92 4.19
CA LEU A 82 4.24 -5.11 3.75
C LEU A 82 3.86 -6.05 4.89
N THR A 83 4.62 -6.02 5.99
CA THR A 83 4.32 -6.79 7.21
C THR A 83 3.15 -6.23 8.00
N GLY A 84 2.67 -5.03 7.65
CA GLY A 84 1.58 -4.34 8.34
C GLY A 84 2.03 -3.52 9.55
N GLY A 85 1.06 -2.89 10.22
CA GLY A 85 1.24 -2.13 11.46
C GLY A 85 1.84 -0.73 11.32
N TYR A 86 2.41 -0.40 10.17
CA TYR A 86 2.97 0.93 9.91
C TYR A 86 2.74 1.35 8.45
N GLY A 87 2.25 2.55 8.27
CA GLY A 87 2.04 3.15 6.95
C GLY A 87 1.62 4.61 7.06
N PHE A 88 1.90 5.36 6.00
CA PHE A 88 1.59 6.79 5.90
C PHE A 88 0.86 7.08 4.61
N VAL A 89 -0.33 7.67 4.69
CA VAL A 89 -1.12 8.05 3.51
C VAL A 89 -0.39 9.08 2.66
N ALA A 90 0.25 10.08 3.30
CA ALA A 90 1.05 11.08 2.59
C ALA A 90 2.27 10.43 1.88
N GLY A 91 2.89 9.42 2.49
CA GLY A 91 3.95 8.64 1.84
C GLY A 91 3.45 7.89 0.62
N THR A 92 2.29 7.25 0.70
CA THR A 92 1.67 6.57 -0.44
C THR A 92 1.38 7.54 -1.59
N PHE A 93 0.92 8.77 -1.30
CA PHE A 93 0.71 9.80 -2.32
C PHE A 93 2.02 10.14 -3.06
N ILE A 94 3.11 10.34 -2.32
CA ILE A 94 4.45 10.57 -2.90
C ILE A 94 4.90 9.35 -3.72
N GLY A 95 4.66 8.13 -3.24
CA GLY A 95 4.97 6.89 -3.94
C GLY A 95 4.25 6.78 -5.28
N VAL A 96 2.96 7.12 -5.32
CA VAL A 96 2.18 7.15 -6.57
C VAL A 96 2.74 8.18 -7.54
N MET A 97 3.08 9.39 -7.06
CA MET A 97 3.69 10.44 -7.88
C MET A 97 5.03 9.99 -8.47
N LEU A 98 5.90 9.41 -7.67
CA LEU A 98 7.19 8.89 -8.12
C LEU A 98 7.03 7.79 -9.16
N GLN A 99 6.12 6.85 -8.93
CA GLN A 99 5.85 5.77 -9.87
C GLN A 99 5.27 6.31 -11.18
N GLY A 100 4.35 7.26 -11.13
CA GLY A 100 3.82 7.94 -12.31
C GLY A 100 4.91 8.64 -13.13
N LEU A 101 5.86 9.32 -12.47
CA LEU A 101 7.01 9.92 -13.13
C LEU A 101 7.89 8.88 -13.82
N VAL A 102 8.20 7.77 -13.16
CA VAL A 102 9.01 6.68 -13.75
C VAL A 102 8.31 6.08 -14.97
N GLN A 103 7.03 5.78 -14.87
CA GLN A 103 6.24 5.25 -15.99
C GLN A 103 6.18 6.24 -17.16
N THR A 104 5.94 7.51 -16.87
CA THR A 104 5.90 8.56 -17.88
C THR A 104 7.24 8.70 -18.60
N TYR A 105 8.34 8.70 -17.84
CA TYR A 105 9.69 8.79 -18.41
C TYR A 105 9.98 7.62 -19.37
N ILE A 106 9.66 6.39 -18.96
CA ILE A 106 9.88 5.19 -19.78
C ILE A 106 9.07 5.25 -21.09
N VAL A 107 7.82 5.74 -21.02
CA VAL A 107 6.96 5.88 -22.20
C VAL A 107 7.47 6.97 -23.16
N PHE A 108 7.97 8.08 -22.62
CA PHE A 108 8.50 9.19 -23.44
C PHE A 108 9.83 8.85 -24.13
N ASP A 109 10.67 8.04 -23.52
CA ASP A 109 11.96 7.62 -24.10
C ASP A 109 11.77 6.78 -25.38
N GLY A 110 10.61 6.13 -25.54
CA GLY A 110 10.17 5.46 -26.78
C GLY A 110 11.05 4.28 -27.25
N THR A 111 12.21 4.08 -26.64
CA THR A 111 13.16 2.99 -26.95
C THR A 111 12.81 1.70 -26.21
N LEU A 112 12.04 1.80 -25.14
CA LEU A 112 11.69 0.71 -24.26
C LEU A 112 10.24 0.26 -24.48
N SER A 113 10.04 -1.02 -24.74
CA SER A 113 8.68 -1.59 -24.85
C SER A 113 7.97 -1.60 -23.51
N SER A 114 6.63 -1.68 -23.53
CA SER A 114 5.77 -1.74 -22.31
C SER A 114 6.16 -2.86 -21.33
N TRP A 115 6.86 -3.88 -21.77
CA TRP A 115 7.39 -4.96 -20.93
C TRP A 115 8.49 -4.48 -19.99
N TRP A 116 9.34 -3.55 -20.44
CA TRP A 116 10.41 -2.96 -19.64
C TRP A 116 9.85 -2.18 -18.46
N THR A 117 8.72 -1.50 -18.62
CA THR A 117 8.06 -0.79 -17.52
C THR A 117 7.74 -1.74 -16.36
N LYS A 118 7.19 -2.92 -16.66
CA LYS A 118 6.86 -3.92 -15.64
C LYS A 118 8.11 -4.49 -14.96
N ILE A 119 9.19 -4.69 -15.71
CA ILE A 119 10.48 -5.16 -15.16
C ILE A 119 11.07 -4.10 -14.22
N VAL A 120 11.07 -2.82 -14.62
CA VAL A 120 11.60 -1.73 -13.80
C VAL A 120 10.79 -1.56 -12.52
N VAL A 121 9.45 -1.56 -12.61
CA VAL A 121 8.57 -1.46 -11.44
C VAL A 121 8.79 -2.64 -10.50
N GLY A 122 8.87 -3.86 -11.02
CA GLY A 122 9.15 -5.06 -10.23
C GLY A 122 10.52 -5.03 -9.54
N ALA A 123 11.56 -4.60 -10.25
CA ALA A 123 12.91 -4.44 -9.71
C ALA A 123 12.96 -3.36 -8.61
N LEU A 124 12.27 -2.25 -8.82
CA LEU A 124 12.18 -1.14 -7.88
C LEU A 124 11.44 -1.58 -6.61
N LEU A 125 10.32 -2.29 -6.75
CA LEU A 125 9.60 -2.90 -5.64
C LEU A 125 10.50 -3.86 -4.85
N PHE A 126 11.20 -4.75 -5.53
CA PHE A 126 12.11 -5.71 -4.90
C PHE A 126 13.22 -4.99 -4.12
N MET A 127 13.83 -3.98 -4.73
CA MET A 127 14.88 -3.17 -4.09
C MET A 127 14.36 -2.50 -2.80
N PHE A 128 13.16 -1.92 -2.85
CA PHE A 128 12.55 -1.28 -1.66
C PHE A 128 12.23 -2.29 -0.56
N ILE A 129 11.72 -3.48 -0.89
CA ILE A 129 11.47 -4.55 0.09
C ILE A 129 12.76 -4.98 0.77
N VAL A 130 13.83 -5.19 0.00
CA VAL A 130 15.14 -5.56 0.55
C VAL A 130 15.67 -4.43 1.44
N LEU A 131 15.58 -3.18 1.00
CA LEU A 131 16.00 -2.02 1.77
C LEU A 131 15.24 -1.90 3.10
N GLN A 132 13.91 -2.02 3.06
CA GLN A 132 13.09 -2.04 4.27
C GLN A 132 13.53 -3.15 5.22
N ARG A 133 13.75 -4.36 4.70
CA ARG A 133 14.17 -5.50 5.52
C ARG A 133 15.54 -5.31 6.16
N LEU A 134 16.48 -4.69 5.45
CA LEU A 134 17.81 -4.35 5.99
C LEU A 134 17.74 -3.28 7.06
N VAL A 135 16.98 -2.21 6.85
CA VAL A 135 16.81 -1.11 7.81
C VAL A 135 16.14 -1.62 9.09
N PHE A 136 15.09 -2.43 8.99
CA PHE A 136 14.41 -2.98 10.17
C PHE A 136 15.23 -4.05 10.89
N ARG A 137 16.11 -4.77 10.19
CA ARG A 137 17.01 -5.76 10.81
C ARG A 137 18.16 -5.09 11.56
N ALA A 138 18.56 -3.89 11.13
CA ALA A 138 19.61 -3.08 11.76
C ALA A 138 19.10 -2.26 12.95
N GLY A 139 17.77 -2.16 13.15
CA GLY A 139 17.19 -1.50 14.31
C GLY A 139 17.60 -2.18 15.62
N PRO A 140 17.96 -1.41 16.68
CA PRO A 140 18.37 -1.99 17.95
C PRO A 140 17.24 -2.84 18.51
N ARG A 141 17.50 -4.12 18.74
CA ARG A 141 16.63 -4.97 19.54
C ARG A 141 16.52 -4.31 20.92
N ARG A 142 15.40 -3.64 21.19
CA ARG A 142 15.08 -3.24 22.56
C ARG A 142 15.00 -4.51 23.38
N THR A 143 16.09 -4.85 24.07
CA THR A 143 16.06 -5.84 25.12
C THR A 143 15.12 -5.32 26.19
N LEU A 144 13.92 -5.90 26.24
CA LEU A 144 13.02 -5.71 27.37
C LEU A 144 13.81 -6.20 28.60
N LYS A 145 14.19 -5.25 29.48
CA LYS A 145 14.73 -5.63 30.80
C LYS A 145 13.66 -6.47 31.50
N PRO A 146 13.97 -7.66 31.96
CA PRO A 146 13.05 -8.41 32.80
C PRO A 146 12.80 -7.60 34.07
N TRP A 147 11.53 -7.51 34.42
CA TRP A 147 11.06 -6.88 35.65
C TRP A 147 11.58 -7.77 36.82
N THR A 148 12.62 -7.35 37.50
CA THR A 148 13.04 -7.86 38.83
C THR A 148 12.48 -6.94 39.90
#